data_40488716bc8c263c149f4619c265c764
#
_entry.id   40488716bc8c263c149f4619c265c764
#
_cell.length_a   1.000
_cell.length_b   1.000
_cell.length_c   1.000
_cell.angle_alpha   90.00
_cell.angle_beta   90.00
_cell.angle_gamma   90.00
#
_symmetry.space_group_name_H-M   'P 1'
#
loop_
_entity.id
_entity.type
_entity.pdbx_description
1 polymer ?
#
loop_
_entity_poly.entity_id
_entity_poly.type
_entity_poly.pdbx_seq_one_letter_code
_entity_poly.pdbx_strand_id
1 'polypeptide(L)'
;MEVGGIDRNMHVYLHKTRMKIITHKDAGYAAFVKKLRRRAIPEDSVRDLVASIIADVATRGDEALVELTTRFDGATLKKKELFISEKEFAAAEAKVSDATREAVRRSLKNIHAFAKKSMRKDWSGKNAEGALVGERFTPFNRVGVYVPGGKAPLVSTALMTAGFAQAAGVPEIFAATPCGADGTVNPALLYALRQAGVTEAIKVGGAQAIAAMALGTKTIAPVSRIFGPGNRFVVEAKRQLVGAVSIDLLPGPSEILILADASANAAYIAADLLAQAEHGGDSIVGFVTPSKGLLNQVRREIEKQAVGLNRAKMIREVLKTGTFMLHVKSLEEGIAISNDFAPEHLSLVVENEDAVLARILTAGAIYLGADSPVAVGDFLAGPSHTLPTGGAGHSFSGLRADQFQRRTSIVKMDKAAVKKSLSVIEEFARLEGLDAHGKSTFIRLER
;
A
#
# COMPACT_ATOMS: atom_id res chain seq x y z
N MET A 1 15.65 -41.66 9.62
CA MET A 1 15.54 -40.20 9.41
C MET A 1 16.90 -39.74 8.93
N GLU A 2 17.05 -39.69 7.59
CA GLU A 2 18.29 -39.24 6.95
C GLU A 2 18.27 -37.72 6.90
N VAL A 3 19.27 -37.10 7.48
CA VAL A 3 19.53 -35.65 7.40
C VAL A 3 20.09 -35.41 5.99
N GLY A 4 19.26 -34.79 5.13
CA GLY A 4 19.62 -34.49 3.75
C GLY A 4 20.91 -33.67 3.66
N GLY A 5 21.84 -34.16 2.84
CA GLY A 5 23.15 -33.57 2.63
C GLY A 5 23.07 -32.14 2.11
N ILE A 6 23.73 -31.22 2.77
CA ILE A 6 23.93 -29.84 2.35
C ILE A 6 24.80 -29.89 1.08
N ASP A 7 24.21 -29.44 -0.04
CA ASP A 7 24.87 -29.35 -1.33
C ASP A 7 26.08 -28.40 -1.25
N ARG A 8 27.30 -28.96 -1.28
CA ARG A 8 28.57 -28.21 -1.26
C ARG A 8 28.70 -27.21 -2.41
N ASN A 9 27.91 -27.35 -3.47
CA ASN A 9 27.87 -26.39 -4.59
C ASN A 9 27.17 -25.07 -4.24
N MET A 10 26.30 -25.06 -3.22
CA MET A 10 25.57 -23.87 -2.79
C MET A 10 26.48 -22.80 -2.19
N HIS A 11 27.57 -23.18 -1.49
CA HIS A 11 28.57 -22.24 -0.96
C HIS A 11 29.38 -21.53 -2.06
N VAL A 12 29.65 -22.22 -3.17
CA VAL A 12 30.45 -21.67 -4.29
C VAL A 12 29.65 -20.63 -5.10
N TYR A 13 28.32 -20.80 -5.17
CA TYR A 13 27.47 -19.87 -5.93
C TYR A 13 27.20 -18.54 -5.22
N LEU A 14 27.23 -18.50 -3.89
CA LEU A 14 27.00 -17.26 -3.11
C LEU A 14 28.21 -16.31 -3.15
N HIS A 15 29.44 -16.83 -3.25
CA HIS A 15 30.65 -16.02 -3.42
C HIS A 15 30.69 -15.19 -4.72
N LYS A 16 29.79 -15.44 -5.68
CA LYS A 16 29.70 -14.71 -6.96
C LYS A 16 28.56 -13.68 -7.04
N THR A 17 27.73 -13.54 -6.00
CA THR A 17 26.64 -12.55 -5.98
C THR A 17 27.23 -11.17 -5.68
N ARG A 18 27.58 -10.41 -6.70
CA ARG A 18 28.11 -9.04 -6.55
C ARG A 18 26.95 -8.08 -6.27
N MET A 19 26.64 -7.85 -5.02
CA MET A 19 25.85 -6.69 -4.59
C MET A 19 26.60 -5.40 -4.99
N LYS A 20 25.84 -4.38 -5.40
CA LYS A 20 26.43 -3.10 -5.80
C LYS A 20 26.84 -2.29 -4.58
N ILE A 21 28.13 -2.24 -4.29
CA ILE A 21 28.72 -1.43 -3.23
C ILE A 21 29.32 -0.17 -3.85
N ILE A 22 28.95 0.99 -3.30
CA ILE A 22 29.40 2.30 -3.79
C ILE A 22 29.83 3.14 -2.59
N THR A 23 30.99 3.75 -2.69
CA THR A 23 31.53 4.62 -1.65
C THR A 23 31.58 6.08 -2.10
N HIS A 24 31.47 7.00 -1.15
CA HIS A 24 31.55 8.44 -1.44
C HIS A 24 32.86 8.87 -2.11
N LYS A 25 33.86 7.99 -2.17
CA LYS A 25 35.16 8.19 -2.84
C LYS A 25 35.14 7.74 -4.30
N ASP A 26 34.14 7.01 -4.76
CA ASP A 26 34.07 6.46 -6.10
C ASP A 26 33.66 7.57 -7.09
N ALA A 27 34.31 7.62 -8.26
CA ALA A 27 34.04 8.63 -9.29
C ALA A 27 32.56 8.66 -9.75
N GLY A 28 31.86 7.50 -9.69
CA GLY A 28 30.44 7.37 -10.06
C GLY A 28 29.44 7.66 -8.93
N TYR A 29 29.89 7.99 -7.72
CA TYR A 29 29.04 8.13 -6.55
C TYR A 29 27.93 9.17 -6.72
N ALA A 30 28.31 10.42 -7.07
CA ALA A 30 27.34 11.50 -7.24
C ALA A 30 26.27 11.20 -8.30
N ALA A 31 26.68 10.59 -9.42
CA ALA A 31 25.78 10.18 -10.48
C ALA A 31 24.83 9.07 -10.02
N PHE A 32 25.31 8.14 -9.18
CA PHE A 32 24.48 7.10 -8.60
C PHE A 32 23.46 7.67 -7.61
N VAL A 33 23.89 8.50 -6.65
CA VAL A 33 23.00 9.14 -5.68
C VAL A 33 21.91 9.95 -6.38
N LYS A 34 22.26 10.70 -7.43
CA LYS A 34 21.27 11.43 -8.24
C LYS A 34 20.18 10.52 -8.84
N LYS A 35 20.53 9.29 -9.23
CA LYS A 35 19.57 8.30 -9.77
C LYS A 35 18.65 7.73 -8.71
N LEU A 36 18.99 7.82 -7.42
CA LEU A 36 18.15 7.36 -6.32
C LEU A 36 16.93 8.27 -6.12
N ARG A 37 16.98 9.52 -6.57
CA ARG A 37 15.81 10.41 -6.59
C ARG A 37 14.90 9.98 -7.73
N ARG A 38 13.87 9.22 -7.38
CA ARG A 38 12.93 8.61 -8.33
C ARG A 38 11.58 9.32 -8.30
N ARG A 39 10.82 9.15 -9.36
CA ARG A 39 9.38 9.45 -9.40
C ARG A 39 8.66 8.19 -9.83
N ALA A 40 7.61 7.82 -9.11
CA ALA A 40 6.74 6.72 -9.51
C ALA A 40 6.05 7.09 -10.83
N ILE A 41 6.59 6.60 -11.92
CA ILE A 41 6.00 6.71 -13.25
C ILE A 41 5.56 5.31 -13.63
N PRO A 42 4.26 5.06 -13.86
CA PRO A 42 3.79 3.77 -14.35
C PRO A 42 4.44 3.42 -15.69
N GLU A 43 4.75 2.15 -15.88
CA GLU A 43 5.29 1.67 -17.15
C GLU A 43 4.24 1.72 -18.26
N ASP A 44 4.55 2.35 -19.40
CA ASP A 44 3.66 2.37 -20.56
C ASP A 44 3.50 1.00 -21.25
N SER A 45 4.37 0.04 -20.93
CA SER A 45 4.44 -1.28 -21.60
C SER A 45 3.16 -2.13 -21.50
N VAL A 46 2.28 -1.86 -20.55
CA VAL A 46 1.02 -2.60 -20.34
C VAL A 46 -0.24 -1.77 -20.61
N ARG A 47 -0.09 -0.52 -20.99
CA ARG A 47 -1.16 0.48 -21.12
C ARG A 47 -2.27 0.03 -22.04
N ASP A 48 -1.93 -0.33 -23.29
CA ASP A 48 -2.92 -0.65 -24.32
C ASP A 48 -3.62 -1.97 -24.03
N LEU A 49 -2.89 -2.95 -23.49
CA LEU A 49 -3.48 -4.21 -23.06
C LEU A 49 -4.49 -4.00 -21.92
N VAL A 50 -4.15 -3.17 -20.93
CA VAL A 50 -5.06 -2.86 -19.83
C VAL A 50 -6.28 -2.07 -20.32
N ALA A 51 -6.09 -1.12 -21.24
CA ALA A 51 -7.20 -0.38 -21.85
C ALA A 51 -8.16 -1.34 -22.58
N SER A 52 -7.64 -2.31 -23.31
CA SER A 52 -8.48 -3.31 -23.98
C SER A 52 -9.24 -4.21 -22.99
N ILE A 53 -8.64 -4.60 -21.87
CA ILE A 53 -9.29 -5.36 -20.81
C ILE A 53 -10.42 -4.53 -20.16
N ILE A 54 -10.18 -3.26 -19.86
CA ILE A 54 -11.19 -2.37 -19.30
C ILE A 54 -12.38 -2.22 -20.25
N ALA A 55 -12.12 -1.97 -21.54
CA ALA A 55 -13.17 -1.85 -22.56
C ALA A 55 -13.97 -3.14 -22.72
N ASP A 56 -13.31 -4.29 -22.64
CA ASP A 56 -13.95 -5.60 -22.72
C ASP A 56 -14.90 -5.84 -21.51
N VAL A 57 -14.44 -5.57 -20.29
CA VAL A 57 -15.29 -5.68 -19.10
C VAL A 57 -16.45 -4.67 -19.14
N ALA A 58 -16.22 -3.44 -19.61
CA ALA A 58 -17.26 -2.43 -19.75
C ALA A 58 -18.37 -2.88 -20.73
N THR A 59 -18.01 -3.60 -21.79
CA THR A 59 -18.94 -4.00 -22.86
C THR A 59 -19.63 -5.32 -22.56
N ARG A 60 -18.87 -6.35 -22.14
CA ARG A 60 -19.35 -7.74 -21.97
C ARG A 60 -19.60 -8.14 -20.51
N GLY A 61 -19.15 -7.33 -19.54
CA GLY A 61 -19.40 -7.56 -18.12
C GLY A 61 -18.91 -8.93 -17.62
N ASP A 62 -19.83 -9.71 -17.05
CA ASP A 62 -19.52 -11.01 -16.42
C ASP A 62 -18.94 -12.02 -17.42
N GLU A 63 -19.32 -11.97 -18.70
CA GLU A 63 -18.76 -12.82 -19.77
C GLU A 63 -17.26 -12.57 -19.93
N ALA A 64 -16.86 -11.30 -19.97
CA ALA A 64 -15.45 -10.92 -20.04
C ALA A 64 -14.68 -11.42 -18.81
N LEU A 65 -15.26 -11.31 -17.60
CA LEU A 65 -14.61 -11.77 -16.38
C LEU A 65 -14.35 -13.29 -16.42
N VAL A 66 -15.31 -14.09 -16.85
CA VAL A 66 -15.14 -15.54 -16.97
C VAL A 66 -14.02 -15.89 -17.95
N GLU A 67 -14.02 -15.28 -19.13
CA GLU A 67 -13.03 -15.53 -20.17
C GLU A 67 -11.61 -15.10 -19.74
N LEU A 68 -11.48 -13.89 -19.16
CA LEU A 68 -10.21 -13.36 -18.70
C LEU A 68 -9.66 -14.15 -17.50
N THR A 69 -10.53 -14.64 -16.60
CA THR A 69 -10.12 -15.54 -15.50
C THR A 69 -9.58 -16.85 -16.04
N THR A 70 -10.27 -17.44 -17.05
CA THR A 70 -9.76 -18.65 -17.71
C THR A 70 -8.41 -18.40 -18.37
N ARG A 71 -8.27 -17.27 -19.06
CA ARG A 71 -7.03 -16.90 -19.78
C ARG A 71 -5.84 -16.63 -18.86
N PHE A 72 -6.05 -15.91 -17.74
CA PHE A 72 -4.95 -15.42 -16.91
C PHE A 72 -4.71 -16.24 -15.66
N ASP A 73 -5.77 -16.79 -15.06
CA ASP A 73 -5.68 -17.58 -13.82
C ASP A 73 -5.78 -19.09 -14.10
N GLY A 74 -6.13 -19.50 -15.35
CA GLY A 74 -6.28 -20.91 -15.75
C GLY A 74 -7.54 -21.57 -15.19
N ALA A 75 -8.43 -20.84 -14.54
CA ALA A 75 -9.63 -21.35 -13.91
C ALA A 75 -10.85 -21.21 -14.82
N THR A 76 -11.52 -22.33 -15.13
CA THR A 76 -12.77 -22.33 -15.88
C THR A 76 -13.95 -22.21 -14.92
N LEU A 77 -14.49 -21.00 -14.78
CA LEU A 77 -15.61 -20.68 -13.89
C LEU A 77 -16.88 -20.40 -14.70
N LYS A 78 -18.04 -20.73 -14.15
CA LYS A 78 -19.33 -20.22 -14.63
C LYS A 78 -19.59 -18.85 -13.97
N LYS A 79 -20.45 -18.01 -14.57
CA LYS A 79 -20.78 -16.67 -14.02
C LYS A 79 -21.16 -16.71 -12.53
N LYS A 80 -22.01 -17.68 -12.12
CA LYS A 80 -22.41 -17.86 -10.73
C LYS A 80 -21.28 -18.28 -9.80
N GLU A 81 -20.17 -18.80 -10.34
CA GLU A 81 -19.01 -19.28 -9.61
C GLU A 81 -17.94 -18.18 -9.48
N LEU A 82 -18.15 -17.01 -10.09
CA LEU A 82 -17.28 -15.83 -9.87
C LEU A 82 -17.31 -15.39 -8.41
N PHE A 83 -18.48 -15.48 -7.78
CA PHE A 83 -18.61 -15.11 -6.37
C PHE A 83 -18.14 -16.23 -5.44
N ILE A 84 -17.54 -15.83 -4.32
CA ILE A 84 -17.23 -16.73 -3.21
C ILE A 84 -18.49 -16.92 -2.39
N SER A 85 -18.99 -18.15 -2.33
CA SER A 85 -20.23 -18.48 -1.64
C SER A 85 -20.03 -18.57 -0.12
N GLU A 86 -21.11 -18.42 0.63
CA GLU A 86 -21.11 -18.65 2.08
C GLU A 86 -20.63 -20.06 2.45
N LYS A 87 -20.91 -21.06 1.61
CA LYS A 87 -20.42 -22.43 1.79
C LYS A 87 -18.89 -22.50 1.70
N GLU A 88 -18.27 -21.74 0.78
CA GLU A 88 -16.81 -21.68 0.66
C GLU A 88 -16.18 -20.97 1.84
N PHE A 89 -16.76 -19.87 2.34
CA PHE A 89 -16.32 -19.21 3.56
C PHE A 89 -16.41 -20.14 4.79
N ALA A 90 -17.54 -20.84 4.98
CA ALA A 90 -17.71 -21.78 6.08
C ALA A 90 -16.75 -22.98 6.00
N ALA A 91 -16.53 -23.52 4.78
CA ALA A 91 -15.56 -24.59 4.56
C ALA A 91 -14.11 -24.13 4.82
N ALA A 92 -13.80 -22.88 4.50
CA ALA A 92 -12.49 -22.29 4.78
C ALA A 92 -12.27 -22.15 6.30
N GLU A 93 -13.26 -21.66 7.02
CA GLU A 93 -13.22 -21.53 8.48
C GLU A 93 -12.96 -22.87 9.17
N ALA A 94 -13.57 -23.94 8.71
CA ALA A 94 -13.35 -25.28 9.27
C ALA A 94 -11.92 -25.83 9.02
N LYS A 95 -11.22 -25.32 8.00
CA LYS A 95 -9.85 -25.78 7.64
C LYS A 95 -8.72 -24.97 8.28
N VAL A 96 -9.03 -23.84 8.90
CA VAL A 96 -8.01 -22.94 9.46
C VAL A 96 -7.58 -23.42 10.85
N SER A 97 -6.26 -23.50 11.07
CA SER A 97 -5.68 -23.89 12.36
C SER A 97 -5.91 -22.82 13.44
N ASP A 98 -5.87 -23.25 14.72
CA ASP A 98 -5.98 -22.31 15.85
C ASP A 98 -4.86 -21.27 15.86
N ALA A 99 -3.65 -21.65 15.45
CA ALA A 99 -2.53 -20.70 15.29
C ALA A 99 -2.83 -19.60 14.29
N THR A 100 -3.45 -19.94 13.14
CA THR A 100 -3.86 -18.96 12.14
C THR A 100 -5.01 -18.08 12.66
N ARG A 101 -5.98 -18.66 13.35
CA ARG A 101 -7.09 -17.91 13.99
C ARG A 101 -6.56 -16.87 14.96
N GLU A 102 -5.61 -17.27 15.83
CA GLU A 102 -5.00 -16.38 16.80
C GLU A 102 -4.17 -15.29 16.16
N ALA A 103 -3.39 -15.60 15.10
CA ALA A 103 -2.61 -14.62 14.35
C ALA A 103 -3.52 -13.56 13.72
N VAL A 104 -4.60 -13.97 13.04
CA VAL A 104 -5.59 -13.07 12.43
C VAL A 104 -6.27 -12.21 13.51
N ARG A 105 -6.70 -12.79 14.62
CA ARG A 105 -7.35 -12.08 15.73
C ARG A 105 -6.44 -11.00 16.33
N ARG A 106 -5.18 -11.34 16.60
CA ARG A 106 -4.20 -10.38 17.16
C ARG A 106 -3.88 -9.26 16.22
N SER A 107 -3.65 -9.59 14.94
CA SER A 107 -3.38 -8.59 13.89
C SER A 107 -4.56 -7.62 13.77
N LEU A 108 -5.79 -8.10 13.60
CA LEU A 108 -6.99 -7.25 13.51
C LEU A 108 -7.20 -6.38 14.75
N LYS A 109 -6.95 -6.91 15.96
CA LYS A 109 -7.03 -6.10 17.19
C LYS A 109 -6.12 -4.87 17.12
N ASN A 110 -4.87 -5.04 16.67
CA ASN A 110 -3.92 -3.94 16.57
C ASN A 110 -4.26 -2.99 15.42
N ILE A 111 -4.69 -3.52 14.27
CA ILE A 111 -5.18 -2.74 13.12
C ILE A 111 -6.35 -1.85 13.55
N HIS A 112 -7.36 -2.39 14.22
CA HIS A 112 -8.51 -1.62 14.68
C HIS A 112 -8.14 -0.56 15.71
N ALA A 113 -7.22 -0.88 16.63
CA ALA A 113 -6.74 0.09 17.62
C ALA A 113 -6.01 1.27 16.95
N PHE A 114 -5.17 0.99 15.97
CA PHE A 114 -4.47 2.00 15.19
C PHE A 114 -5.42 2.80 14.30
N ALA A 115 -6.30 2.12 13.56
CA ALA A 115 -7.26 2.72 12.65
C ALA A 115 -8.16 3.75 13.36
N LYS A 116 -8.67 3.39 14.55
CA LYS A 116 -9.50 4.31 15.37
C LYS A 116 -8.80 5.63 15.70
N LYS A 117 -7.48 5.63 15.88
CA LYS A 117 -6.69 6.85 16.13
C LYS A 117 -6.48 7.68 14.86
N SER A 118 -6.51 7.07 13.69
CA SER A 118 -6.29 7.74 12.40
C SER A 118 -7.57 8.24 11.73
N MET A 119 -8.76 7.93 12.26
CA MET A 119 -10.04 8.44 11.76
C MET A 119 -10.22 9.92 12.08
N ARG A 120 -10.80 10.65 11.14
CA ARG A 120 -11.22 12.04 11.36
C ARG A 120 -12.57 12.07 12.08
N LYS A 121 -12.74 13.08 12.93
CA LYS A 121 -13.98 13.34 13.69
C LYS A 121 -14.64 14.60 13.18
N ASP A 122 -15.96 14.63 13.23
CA ASP A 122 -16.76 15.82 12.94
C ASP A 122 -16.30 16.96 13.86
N TRP A 123 -16.30 18.17 13.30
CA TRP A 123 -16.03 19.39 14.06
C TRP A 123 -16.85 20.55 13.51
N SER A 124 -17.12 21.54 14.34
CA SER A 124 -17.74 22.80 13.95
C SER A 124 -17.25 23.95 14.83
N GLY A 125 -17.29 25.15 14.26
CA GLY A 125 -16.92 26.39 14.96
C GLY A 125 -17.52 27.58 14.24
N LYS A 126 -17.43 28.77 14.82
CA LYS A 126 -17.86 30.03 14.18
C LYS A 126 -16.71 30.67 13.43
N ASN A 127 -16.98 31.17 12.22
CA ASN A 127 -16.06 32.05 11.51
C ASN A 127 -16.15 33.49 12.01
N ALA A 128 -15.39 34.43 11.42
CA ALA A 128 -15.34 35.83 11.82
C ALA A 128 -16.69 36.55 11.69
N GLU A 129 -17.52 36.17 10.72
CA GLU A 129 -18.84 36.73 10.47
C GLU A 129 -19.91 36.11 11.39
N GLY A 130 -19.59 35.04 12.11
CA GLY A 130 -20.48 34.34 13.02
C GLY A 130 -21.22 33.14 12.41
N ALA A 131 -20.93 32.80 11.16
CA ALA A 131 -21.47 31.58 10.54
C ALA A 131 -20.90 30.34 11.22
N LEU A 132 -21.72 29.33 11.49
CA LEU A 132 -21.23 28.02 11.89
C LEU A 132 -20.66 27.33 10.66
N VAL A 133 -19.39 26.98 10.72
CA VAL A 133 -18.68 26.19 9.71
C VAL A 133 -18.16 24.91 10.31
N GLY A 134 -18.06 23.85 9.53
CA GLY A 134 -17.58 22.57 10.06
C GLY A 134 -17.34 21.56 8.96
N GLU A 135 -16.87 20.39 9.39
CA GLU A 135 -16.70 19.23 8.55
C GLU A 135 -17.38 18.01 9.18
N ARG A 136 -18.04 17.25 8.33
CA ARG A 136 -18.65 15.96 8.66
C ARG A 136 -17.92 14.85 7.92
N PHE A 137 -17.58 13.80 8.62
CA PHE A 137 -16.89 12.63 8.08
C PHE A 137 -17.81 11.41 8.15
N THR A 138 -18.13 10.84 6.99
CA THR A 138 -18.97 9.65 6.87
C THR A 138 -18.24 8.56 6.11
N PRO A 139 -18.36 7.27 6.50
CA PRO A 139 -17.78 6.20 5.71
C PRO A 139 -18.35 6.17 4.30
N PHE A 140 -17.59 5.62 3.35
CA PHE A 140 -18.15 5.23 2.05
C PHE A 140 -19.17 4.12 2.26
N ASN A 141 -20.21 4.07 1.42
CA ASN A 141 -21.22 3.02 1.52
C ASN A 141 -20.69 1.66 1.06
N ARG A 142 -19.92 1.66 -0.05
CA ARG A 142 -19.34 0.45 -0.63
C ARG A 142 -17.92 0.73 -1.12
N VAL A 143 -16.95 -0.08 -0.68
CA VAL A 143 -15.57 0.00 -1.12
C VAL A 143 -15.08 -1.34 -1.66
N GLY A 144 -14.13 -1.30 -2.58
CA GLY A 144 -13.44 -2.46 -3.12
C GLY A 144 -12.07 -2.66 -2.47
N VAL A 145 -11.74 -3.88 -2.10
CA VAL A 145 -10.38 -4.27 -1.68
C VAL A 145 -9.85 -5.32 -2.65
N TYR A 146 -8.72 -5.04 -3.25
CA TYR A 146 -8.02 -5.99 -4.09
C TYR A 146 -6.94 -6.69 -3.28
N VAL A 147 -7.01 -8.01 -3.22
CA VAL A 147 -6.00 -8.84 -2.54
C VAL A 147 -5.29 -9.68 -3.58
N PRO A 148 -3.99 -9.44 -3.82
CA PRO A 148 -3.25 -10.25 -4.78
C PRO A 148 -3.23 -11.72 -4.39
N GLY A 149 -3.31 -12.59 -5.39
CA GLY A 149 -3.09 -14.03 -5.27
C GLY A 149 -1.85 -14.44 -6.05
N GLY A 150 -1.69 -15.72 -6.25
CA GLY A 150 -0.60 -16.31 -7.04
C GLY A 150 0.29 -17.21 -6.20
N LYS A 151 1.60 -16.90 -6.07
CA LYS A 151 2.57 -17.80 -5.42
C LYS A 151 2.38 -18.01 -3.91
N ALA A 152 1.71 -17.07 -3.23
CA ALA A 152 1.39 -17.17 -1.80
C ALA A 152 0.08 -16.43 -1.49
N PRO A 153 -0.72 -16.91 -0.52
CA PRO A 153 -1.90 -16.19 -0.05
C PRO A 153 -1.45 -14.97 0.77
N LEU A 154 -1.87 -13.77 0.37
CA LEU A 154 -1.54 -12.55 1.10
C LEU A 154 -2.61 -12.26 2.17
N VAL A 155 -2.62 -13.09 3.20
CA VAL A 155 -3.55 -12.99 4.34
C VAL A 155 -3.45 -11.62 5.03
N SER A 156 -2.23 -11.13 5.24
CA SER A 156 -1.97 -9.81 5.83
C SER A 156 -2.57 -8.67 5.01
N THR A 157 -2.50 -8.73 3.68
CA THR A 157 -3.10 -7.71 2.81
C THR A 157 -4.63 -7.62 2.98
N ALA A 158 -5.32 -8.76 3.15
CA ALA A 158 -6.75 -8.75 3.46
C ALA A 158 -7.03 -8.00 4.76
N LEU A 159 -6.24 -8.25 5.82
CA LEU A 159 -6.38 -7.58 7.11
C LEU A 159 -6.02 -6.10 7.04
N MET A 160 -4.92 -5.77 6.36
CA MET A 160 -4.39 -4.40 6.24
C MET A 160 -5.18 -3.50 5.27
N THR A 161 -6.17 -4.05 4.55
CA THR A 161 -7.09 -3.29 3.70
C THR A 161 -8.53 -3.36 4.25
N ALA A 162 -9.16 -4.53 4.25
CA ALA A 162 -10.53 -4.69 4.71
C ALA A 162 -10.70 -4.39 6.21
N GLY A 163 -9.69 -4.71 7.06
CA GLY A 163 -9.72 -4.39 8.48
C GLY A 163 -9.77 -2.88 8.77
N PHE A 164 -9.13 -2.05 7.94
CA PHE A 164 -9.27 -0.59 8.02
C PHE A 164 -10.64 -0.12 7.57
N ALA A 165 -11.21 -0.71 6.51
CA ALA A 165 -12.57 -0.42 6.06
C ALA A 165 -13.60 -0.76 7.15
N GLN A 166 -13.47 -1.93 7.77
CA GLN A 166 -14.30 -2.37 8.89
C GLN A 166 -14.20 -1.41 10.08
N ALA A 167 -12.98 -1.02 10.48
CA ALA A 167 -12.76 -0.08 11.57
C ALA A 167 -13.35 1.31 11.29
N ALA A 168 -13.37 1.75 10.02
CA ALA A 168 -13.98 2.99 9.59
C ALA A 168 -15.52 2.93 9.51
N GLY A 169 -16.13 1.76 9.69
CA GLY A 169 -17.56 1.57 9.64
C GLY A 169 -18.15 1.51 8.23
N VAL A 170 -17.38 1.08 7.24
CA VAL A 170 -17.87 0.86 5.87
C VAL A 170 -18.88 -0.30 5.87
N PRO A 171 -20.14 -0.09 5.46
CA PRO A 171 -21.15 -1.14 5.54
C PRO A 171 -20.97 -2.27 4.52
N GLU A 172 -20.45 -1.97 3.33
CA GLU A 172 -20.23 -2.94 2.27
C GLU A 172 -18.75 -2.97 1.84
N ILE A 173 -18.06 -4.05 2.18
CA ILE A 173 -16.68 -4.29 1.81
C ILE A 173 -16.65 -5.40 0.77
N PHE A 174 -16.38 -5.03 -0.48
CA PHE A 174 -16.30 -5.94 -1.60
C PHE A 174 -14.84 -6.34 -1.86
N ALA A 175 -14.55 -7.64 -1.88
CA ALA A 175 -13.19 -8.12 -2.14
C ALA A 175 -13.05 -8.75 -3.53
N ALA A 176 -11.89 -8.56 -4.17
CA ALA A 176 -11.50 -9.29 -5.37
C ALA A 176 -10.13 -9.94 -5.16
N THR A 177 -10.01 -11.22 -5.47
CA THR A 177 -8.77 -11.99 -5.39
C THR A 177 -8.76 -13.07 -6.47
N PRO A 178 -7.63 -13.34 -7.14
CA PRO A 178 -7.56 -14.45 -8.08
C PRO A 178 -7.73 -15.80 -7.36
N CYS A 179 -8.25 -16.78 -8.05
CA CYS A 179 -8.29 -18.17 -7.59
C CYS A 179 -7.15 -19.00 -8.20
N GLY A 180 -6.96 -20.21 -7.70
CA GLY A 180 -6.14 -21.22 -8.34
C GLY A 180 -6.80 -21.77 -9.62
N ALA A 181 -6.06 -22.51 -10.44
CA ALA A 181 -6.58 -23.13 -11.64
C ALA A 181 -7.75 -24.13 -11.38
N ASP A 182 -7.86 -24.62 -10.16
CA ASP A 182 -8.97 -25.42 -9.67
C ASP A 182 -10.22 -24.61 -9.27
N GLY A 183 -10.18 -23.29 -9.43
CA GLY A 183 -11.25 -22.36 -9.05
C GLY A 183 -11.39 -22.14 -7.56
N THR A 184 -10.41 -22.56 -6.73
CA THR A 184 -10.44 -22.38 -5.28
C THR A 184 -9.59 -21.19 -4.83
N VAL A 185 -9.95 -20.62 -3.66
CA VAL A 185 -9.16 -19.59 -2.98
C VAL A 185 -8.64 -20.19 -1.68
N ASN A 186 -7.42 -19.78 -1.29
CA ASN A 186 -6.77 -20.28 -0.08
C ASN A 186 -7.66 -20.11 1.17
N PRO A 187 -7.88 -21.15 1.98
CA PRO A 187 -8.76 -21.09 3.14
C PRO A 187 -8.36 -20.03 4.18
N ALA A 188 -7.05 -19.83 4.43
CA ALA A 188 -6.61 -18.80 5.38
C ALA A 188 -6.90 -17.38 4.88
N LEU A 189 -6.84 -17.15 3.56
CA LEU A 189 -7.24 -15.86 2.96
C LEU A 189 -8.74 -15.64 3.09
N LEU A 190 -9.57 -16.63 2.79
CA LEU A 190 -11.02 -16.53 2.95
C LEU A 190 -11.42 -16.24 4.40
N TYR A 191 -10.79 -16.95 5.33
CA TYR A 191 -10.99 -16.71 6.75
C TYR A 191 -10.63 -15.26 7.14
N ALA A 192 -9.47 -14.77 6.70
CA ALA A 192 -9.04 -13.40 6.97
C ALA A 192 -10.00 -12.35 6.39
N LEU A 193 -10.45 -12.53 5.15
CA LEU A 193 -11.45 -11.64 4.52
C LEU A 193 -12.74 -11.59 5.34
N ARG A 194 -13.24 -12.75 5.78
CA ARG A 194 -14.45 -12.82 6.63
C ARG A 194 -14.24 -12.10 7.95
N GLN A 195 -13.12 -12.36 8.65
CA GLN A 195 -12.83 -11.72 9.94
C GLN A 195 -12.63 -10.20 9.80
N ALA A 196 -12.09 -9.74 8.67
CA ALA A 196 -11.93 -8.33 8.34
C ALA A 196 -13.21 -7.64 7.85
N GLY A 197 -14.37 -8.31 7.92
CA GLY A 197 -15.68 -7.72 7.62
C GLY A 197 -16.05 -7.66 6.15
N VAL A 198 -15.38 -8.44 5.27
CA VAL A 198 -15.79 -8.54 3.86
C VAL A 198 -17.19 -9.10 3.76
N THR A 199 -18.07 -8.35 3.09
CA THR A 199 -19.48 -8.70 2.91
C THR A 199 -19.73 -9.52 1.65
N GLU A 200 -18.91 -9.32 0.63
CA GLU A 200 -19.03 -9.98 -0.66
C GLU A 200 -17.62 -10.10 -1.30
N ALA A 201 -17.35 -11.20 -1.98
CA ALA A 201 -16.06 -11.42 -2.61
C ALA A 201 -16.15 -12.17 -3.94
N ILE A 202 -15.22 -11.87 -4.89
CA ILE A 202 -15.13 -12.56 -6.18
C ILE A 202 -13.76 -13.21 -6.40
N LYS A 203 -13.77 -14.30 -7.16
CA LYS A 203 -12.60 -15.08 -7.59
C LYS A 203 -12.04 -14.57 -8.91
N VAL A 204 -11.72 -13.27 -8.94
CA VAL A 204 -11.21 -12.59 -10.15
C VAL A 204 -9.97 -11.79 -9.77
N GLY A 205 -8.89 -11.97 -10.50
CA GLY A 205 -7.63 -11.24 -10.35
C GLY A 205 -7.41 -10.17 -11.42
N GLY A 206 -6.26 -9.52 -11.39
CA GLY A 206 -5.76 -8.67 -12.46
C GLY A 206 -6.54 -7.38 -12.75
N ALA A 207 -6.28 -6.82 -13.93
CA ALA A 207 -6.90 -5.57 -14.40
C ALA A 207 -8.44 -5.68 -14.53
N GLN A 208 -8.93 -6.85 -14.90
CA GLN A 208 -10.37 -7.12 -15.05
C GLN A 208 -11.11 -7.05 -13.71
N ALA A 209 -10.48 -7.43 -12.59
CA ALA A 209 -11.06 -7.25 -11.26
C ALA A 209 -11.23 -5.77 -10.90
N ILE A 210 -10.22 -4.95 -11.20
CA ILE A 210 -10.26 -3.50 -10.99
C ILE A 210 -11.34 -2.87 -11.86
N ALA A 211 -11.44 -3.26 -13.14
CA ALA A 211 -12.48 -2.79 -14.04
C ALA A 211 -13.88 -3.15 -13.53
N ALA A 212 -14.10 -4.39 -13.08
CA ALA A 212 -15.37 -4.83 -12.53
C ALA A 212 -15.76 -4.05 -11.27
N MET A 213 -14.81 -3.81 -10.36
CA MET A 213 -15.05 -3.01 -9.16
C MET A 213 -15.39 -1.55 -9.49
N ALA A 214 -14.70 -0.96 -10.47
CA ALA A 214 -14.88 0.44 -10.82
C ALA A 214 -16.17 0.71 -11.61
N LEU A 215 -16.45 -0.12 -12.61
CA LEU A 215 -17.53 0.11 -13.59
C LEU A 215 -18.81 -0.65 -13.23
N GLY A 216 -18.68 -1.69 -12.41
CA GLY A 216 -19.75 -2.66 -12.20
C GLY A 216 -19.93 -3.60 -13.39
N THR A 217 -20.78 -4.61 -13.20
CA THR A 217 -21.27 -5.50 -14.25
C THR A 217 -22.75 -5.78 -14.01
N LYS A 218 -23.33 -6.74 -14.71
CA LYS A 218 -24.73 -7.13 -14.43
C LYS A 218 -24.92 -7.69 -13.03
N THR A 219 -23.91 -8.37 -12.47
CA THR A 219 -23.98 -9.03 -11.15
C THR A 219 -23.16 -8.33 -10.08
N ILE A 220 -22.22 -7.47 -10.45
CA ILE A 220 -21.32 -6.76 -9.52
C ILE A 220 -21.70 -5.28 -9.49
N ALA A 221 -22.15 -4.79 -8.33
CA ALA A 221 -22.36 -3.37 -8.13
C ALA A 221 -21.01 -2.63 -8.04
N PRO A 222 -20.85 -1.44 -8.67
CA PRO A 222 -19.61 -0.67 -8.61
C PRO A 222 -19.34 -0.17 -7.19
N VAL A 223 -18.05 0.06 -6.90
CA VAL A 223 -17.58 0.58 -5.62
C VAL A 223 -17.21 2.05 -5.71
N SER A 224 -17.26 2.77 -4.60
CA SER A 224 -16.89 4.19 -4.56
C SER A 224 -15.38 4.42 -4.55
N ARG A 225 -14.61 3.47 -3.99
CA ARG A 225 -13.16 3.55 -3.90
C ARG A 225 -12.53 2.15 -3.89
N ILE A 226 -11.36 2.02 -4.51
CA ILE A 226 -10.60 0.76 -4.58
C ILE A 226 -9.31 0.89 -3.78
N PHE A 227 -9.04 -0.11 -2.94
CA PHE A 227 -7.87 -0.22 -2.09
C PHE A 227 -7.11 -1.52 -2.36
N GLY A 228 -5.83 -1.51 -2.06
CA GLY A 228 -4.97 -2.71 -2.08
C GLY A 228 -3.89 -2.68 -3.15
N PRO A 229 -2.76 -3.37 -2.88
CA PRO A 229 -1.63 -3.48 -3.79
C PRO A 229 -1.95 -4.43 -4.96
N GLY A 230 -1.13 -4.41 -5.98
CA GLY A 230 -1.24 -5.32 -7.11
C GLY A 230 -0.04 -5.24 -8.05
N ASN A 231 0.01 -6.14 -9.04
CA ASN A 231 1.02 -6.10 -10.07
C ASN A 231 0.81 -4.91 -11.04
N ARG A 232 1.74 -4.71 -11.97
CA ARG A 232 1.71 -3.60 -12.95
C ARG A 232 0.39 -3.48 -13.73
N PHE A 233 -0.32 -4.58 -13.98
CA PHE A 233 -1.62 -4.54 -14.69
C PHE A 233 -2.73 -4.00 -13.78
N VAL A 234 -2.73 -4.37 -12.50
CA VAL A 234 -3.65 -3.85 -11.49
C VAL A 234 -3.41 -2.36 -11.25
N VAL A 235 -2.15 -1.95 -11.12
CA VAL A 235 -1.75 -0.54 -10.94
C VAL A 235 -2.16 0.29 -12.15
N GLU A 236 -1.93 -0.20 -13.35
CA GLU A 236 -2.30 0.48 -14.58
C GLU A 236 -3.83 0.57 -14.75
N ALA A 237 -4.58 -0.47 -14.38
CA ALA A 237 -6.05 -0.41 -14.39
C ALA A 237 -6.58 0.63 -13.39
N LYS A 238 -6.03 0.68 -12.18
CA LYS A 238 -6.35 1.74 -11.23
C LYS A 238 -6.07 3.13 -11.82
N ARG A 239 -4.91 3.32 -12.46
CA ARG A 239 -4.53 4.60 -13.08
C ARG A 239 -5.50 5.04 -14.16
N GLN A 240 -5.91 4.13 -15.05
CA GLN A 240 -6.84 4.45 -16.15
C GLN A 240 -8.27 4.72 -15.66
N LEU A 241 -8.66 4.17 -14.52
CA LEU A 241 -10.02 4.28 -13.99
C LEU A 241 -10.18 5.41 -12.95
N VAL A 242 -9.11 6.17 -12.65
CA VAL A 242 -9.22 7.39 -11.84
C VAL A 242 -10.19 8.37 -12.53
N GLY A 243 -11.19 8.83 -11.79
CA GLY A 243 -12.28 9.64 -12.29
C GLY A 243 -13.60 8.86 -12.36
N ALA A 244 -13.58 7.61 -12.82
CA ALA A 244 -14.73 6.70 -12.68
C ALA A 244 -14.84 6.16 -11.25
N VAL A 245 -13.72 5.91 -10.60
CA VAL A 245 -13.63 5.46 -9.21
C VAL A 245 -12.46 6.17 -8.51
N SER A 246 -12.55 6.38 -7.20
CA SER A 246 -11.39 6.80 -6.41
C SER A 246 -10.49 5.61 -6.09
N ILE A 247 -9.20 5.87 -5.90
CA ILE A 247 -8.21 4.84 -5.52
C ILE A 247 -7.45 5.26 -4.26
N ASP A 248 -6.76 4.32 -3.63
CA ASP A 248 -5.80 4.57 -2.55
C ASP A 248 -4.51 5.21 -3.08
N LEU A 249 -3.70 4.42 -3.80
CA LEU A 249 -2.43 4.81 -4.37
C LEU A 249 -2.07 3.89 -5.56
N LEU A 250 -0.97 4.21 -6.25
CA LEU A 250 -0.40 3.42 -7.35
C LEU A 250 0.94 2.83 -6.87
N PRO A 251 0.95 1.69 -6.17
CA PRO A 251 2.17 1.11 -5.66
C PRO A 251 2.99 0.47 -6.78
N GLY A 252 4.30 0.64 -6.70
CA GLY A 252 5.27 -0.13 -7.49
C GLY A 252 5.79 -1.35 -6.72
N PRO A 253 6.98 -1.86 -7.10
CA PRO A 253 7.67 -2.93 -6.39
C PRO A 253 7.98 -2.56 -4.94
N SER A 254 8.01 -3.55 -4.05
CA SER A 254 8.33 -3.35 -2.63
C SER A 254 9.77 -2.92 -2.42
N GLU A 255 10.00 -2.08 -1.41
CA GLU A 255 11.27 -1.45 -1.15
C GLU A 255 11.61 -1.37 0.34
N ILE A 256 12.89 -1.51 0.66
CA ILE A 256 13.44 -1.13 1.95
C ILE A 256 14.65 -0.22 1.77
N LEU A 257 14.77 0.78 2.61
CA LEU A 257 16.02 1.48 2.85
C LEU A 257 16.37 1.38 4.34
N ILE A 258 17.57 0.91 4.65
CA ILE A 258 18.08 0.92 6.01
C ILE A 258 19.14 2.01 6.12
N LEU A 259 18.94 2.96 7.02
CA LEU A 259 19.92 3.96 7.41
C LEU A 259 20.46 3.63 8.80
N ALA A 260 21.74 3.32 8.89
CA ALA A 260 22.35 2.89 10.16
C ALA A 260 23.73 3.51 10.36
N ASP A 261 24.10 3.77 11.62
CA ASP A 261 25.45 4.16 12.02
C ASP A 261 26.26 2.97 12.58
N ALA A 262 27.42 3.25 13.18
CA ALA A 262 28.33 2.21 13.65
C ALA A 262 27.80 1.41 14.88
N SER A 263 26.76 1.88 15.55
CA SER A 263 26.16 1.23 16.73
C SER A 263 25.30 0.03 16.37
N ALA A 264 24.89 -0.08 15.10
CA ALA A 264 23.92 -1.04 14.63
C ALA A 264 24.48 -2.48 14.57
N ASN A 265 23.59 -3.47 14.78
CA ASN A 265 23.90 -4.88 14.65
C ASN A 265 23.80 -5.34 13.18
N ALA A 266 24.93 -5.74 12.60
CA ALA A 266 25.01 -6.17 11.21
C ALA A 266 24.13 -7.38 10.87
N ALA A 267 23.93 -8.30 11.83
CA ALA A 267 23.12 -9.49 11.60
C ALA A 267 21.62 -9.13 11.50
N TYR A 268 21.13 -8.17 12.28
CA TYR A 268 19.75 -7.70 12.21
C TYR A 268 19.47 -6.95 10.90
N ILE A 269 20.39 -6.06 10.51
CA ILE A 269 20.29 -5.36 9.22
C ILE A 269 20.25 -6.36 8.06
N ALA A 270 21.12 -7.36 8.06
CA ALA A 270 21.14 -8.38 7.02
C ALA A 270 19.84 -9.17 6.95
N ALA A 271 19.25 -9.51 8.10
CA ALA A 271 17.98 -10.22 8.17
C ALA A 271 16.84 -9.41 7.54
N ASP A 272 16.73 -8.10 7.84
CA ASP A 272 15.70 -7.23 7.28
C ASP A 272 15.87 -7.00 5.77
N LEU A 273 17.11 -6.85 5.29
CA LEU A 273 17.40 -6.76 3.85
C LEU A 273 17.01 -8.04 3.11
N LEU A 274 17.24 -9.22 3.72
CA LEU A 274 16.85 -10.51 3.15
C LEU A 274 15.33 -10.72 3.19
N ALA A 275 14.66 -10.31 4.26
CA ALA A 275 13.20 -10.33 4.36
C ALA A 275 12.55 -9.52 3.22
N GLN A 276 13.09 -8.35 2.90
CA GLN A 276 12.62 -7.56 1.76
C GLN A 276 12.94 -8.25 0.41
N ALA A 277 14.09 -8.89 0.28
CA ALA A 277 14.47 -9.58 -0.95
C ALA A 277 13.57 -10.79 -1.28
N GLU A 278 12.84 -11.34 -0.31
CA GLU A 278 11.88 -12.42 -0.51
C GLU A 278 10.63 -12.01 -1.33
N HIS A 279 10.33 -10.71 -1.46
CA HIS A 279 9.12 -10.25 -2.14
C HIS A 279 9.17 -10.44 -3.66
N GLY A 280 10.34 -10.41 -4.28
CA GLY A 280 10.44 -10.72 -5.70
C GLY A 280 11.50 -9.97 -6.47
N GLY A 281 11.61 -10.29 -7.76
CA GLY A 281 12.67 -9.80 -8.65
C GLY A 281 12.74 -8.29 -8.86
N ASP A 282 11.64 -7.57 -8.65
CA ASP A 282 11.56 -6.12 -8.83
C ASP A 282 11.84 -5.35 -7.53
N SER A 283 12.00 -6.05 -6.38
CA SER A 283 12.25 -5.42 -5.07
C SER A 283 13.54 -4.61 -5.06
N ILE A 284 13.50 -3.49 -4.34
CA ILE A 284 14.68 -2.65 -4.12
C ILE A 284 15.11 -2.74 -2.66
N VAL A 285 16.38 -3.05 -2.46
CA VAL A 285 16.99 -3.28 -1.15
C VAL A 285 18.16 -2.33 -0.99
N GLY A 286 18.00 -1.30 -0.18
CA GLY A 286 19.00 -0.25 0.05
C GLY A 286 19.59 -0.30 1.44
N PHE A 287 20.91 -0.17 1.54
CA PHE A 287 21.61 0.01 2.81
C PHE A 287 22.53 1.23 2.74
N VAL A 288 22.39 2.17 3.66
CA VAL A 288 23.14 3.44 3.71
C VAL A 288 23.79 3.58 5.09
N THR A 289 25.08 3.80 5.13
CA THR A 289 25.82 3.97 6.38
C THR A 289 27.10 4.81 6.20
N PRO A 290 27.45 5.68 7.19
CA PRO A 290 28.77 6.30 7.23
C PRO A 290 29.88 5.36 7.75
N SER A 291 29.53 4.16 8.23
CA SER A 291 30.48 3.18 8.77
C SER A 291 30.89 2.14 7.74
N LYS A 292 32.12 2.27 7.22
CA LYS A 292 32.70 1.26 6.31
C LYS A 292 32.84 -0.11 7.00
N GLY A 293 33.07 -0.12 8.31
CA GLY A 293 33.15 -1.36 9.11
C GLY A 293 31.82 -2.11 9.11
N LEU A 294 30.73 -1.41 9.46
CA LEU A 294 29.39 -1.96 9.46
C LEU A 294 28.98 -2.44 8.06
N LEU A 295 29.24 -1.66 7.01
CA LEU A 295 28.92 -2.05 5.63
C LEU A 295 29.53 -3.41 5.26
N ASN A 296 30.80 -3.61 5.60
CA ASN A 296 31.48 -4.88 5.34
C ASN A 296 30.96 -6.05 6.20
N GLN A 297 30.52 -5.78 7.44
CA GLN A 297 29.91 -6.77 8.31
C GLN A 297 28.53 -7.20 7.78
N VAL A 298 27.68 -6.24 7.40
CA VAL A 298 26.35 -6.50 6.81
C VAL A 298 26.48 -7.34 5.54
N ARG A 299 27.43 -7.02 4.66
CA ARG A 299 27.68 -7.83 3.46
C ARG A 299 27.96 -9.29 3.80
N ARG A 300 28.86 -9.53 4.77
CA ARG A 300 29.19 -10.91 5.20
C ARG A 300 28.00 -11.63 5.83
N GLU A 301 27.20 -10.92 6.62
CA GLU A 301 25.99 -11.48 7.24
C GLU A 301 24.91 -11.81 6.20
N ILE A 302 24.72 -11.00 5.16
CA ILE A 302 23.83 -11.33 4.03
C ILE A 302 24.27 -12.63 3.35
N GLU A 303 25.56 -12.76 3.03
CA GLU A 303 26.12 -13.96 2.39
C GLU A 303 25.90 -15.20 3.25
N LYS A 304 26.05 -15.09 4.57
CA LYS A 304 25.86 -16.17 5.55
C LYS A 304 24.38 -16.54 5.72
N GLN A 305 23.50 -15.56 5.93
CA GLN A 305 22.08 -15.79 6.26
C GLN A 305 21.24 -16.18 5.03
N ALA A 306 21.64 -15.82 3.82
CA ALA A 306 20.95 -16.20 2.59
C ALA A 306 20.98 -17.71 2.30
N VAL A 307 21.83 -18.46 3.02
CA VAL A 307 21.94 -19.93 2.88
C VAL A 307 20.74 -20.59 3.57
N GLY A 308 20.04 -21.48 2.86
CA GLY A 308 18.95 -22.29 3.42
C GLY A 308 17.58 -21.63 3.44
N LEU A 309 17.43 -20.40 2.91
CA LEU A 309 16.13 -19.78 2.77
C LEU A 309 15.31 -20.42 1.64
N ASN A 310 14.01 -20.62 1.86
CA ASN A 310 13.11 -21.27 0.90
C ASN A 310 13.06 -20.57 -0.47
N ARG A 311 13.22 -19.24 -0.50
CA ARG A 311 13.19 -18.41 -1.72
C ARG A 311 14.59 -18.02 -2.22
N ALA A 312 15.62 -18.81 -1.91
CA ALA A 312 17.03 -18.48 -2.17
C ALA A 312 17.34 -18.05 -3.61
N LYS A 313 16.65 -18.61 -4.63
CA LYS A 313 16.85 -18.21 -6.03
C LYS A 313 16.36 -16.78 -6.27
N MET A 314 15.20 -16.42 -5.77
CA MET A 314 14.60 -15.09 -5.88
C MET A 314 15.42 -14.06 -5.12
N ILE A 315 15.79 -14.38 -3.88
CA ILE A 315 16.66 -13.54 -3.04
C ILE A 315 17.97 -13.22 -3.78
N ARG A 316 18.64 -14.23 -4.35
CA ARG A 316 19.89 -14.02 -5.12
C ARG A 316 19.71 -13.08 -6.30
N GLU A 317 18.59 -13.15 -7.00
CA GLU A 317 18.29 -12.26 -8.12
C GLU A 317 18.13 -10.82 -7.64
N VAL A 318 17.36 -10.57 -6.58
CA VAL A 318 17.22 -9.24 -5.97
C VAL A 318 18.54 -8.71 -5.44
N LEU A 319 19.35 -9.56 -4.77
CA LEU A 319 20.67 -9.15 -4.29
C LEU A 319 21.62 -8.73 -5.42
N LYS A 320 21.45 -9.30 -6.62
CA LYS A 320 22.26 -8.97 -7.80
C LYS A 320 21.78 -7.73 -8.53
N THR A 321 20.46 -7.56 -8.69
CA THR A 321 19.86 -6.56 -9.60
C THR A 321 19.21 -5.39 -8.88
N GLY A 322 18.57 -5.62 -7.74
CA GLY A 322 17.79 -4.64 -6.96
C GLY A 322 18.48 -4.13 -5.70
N THR A 323 19.70 -4.60 -5.37
CA THR A 323 20.36 -4.24 -4.12
C THR A 323 21.48 -3.22 -4.33
N PHE A 324 21.54 -2.22 -3.44
CA PHE A 324 22.67 -1.30 -3.33
C PHE A 324 23.07 -1.07 -1.87
N MET A 325 24.38 -0.91 -1.67
CA MET A 325 24.98 -0.57 -0.37
C MET A 325 25.85 0.67 -0.52
N LEU A 326 25.52 1.72 0.23
CA LEU A 326 26.19 3.02 0.17
C LEU A 326 27.03 3.30 1.41
N HIS A 327 28.31 3.56 1.21
CA HIS A 327 29.15 4.18 2.22
C HIS A 327 29.14 5.69 1.99
N VAL A 328 28.41 6.42 2.82
CA VAL A 328 28.24 7.88 2.77
C VAL A 328 29.30 8.60 3.62
N LYS A 329 29.45 9.92 3.44
CA LYS A 329 30.44 10.73 4.20
C LYS A 329 30.01 10.91 5.65
N SER A 330 28.70 11.07 5.90
CA SER A 330 28.14 11.35 7.20
C SER A 330 26.71 10.86 7.30
N LEU A 331 26.15 10.84 8.51
CA LEU A 331 24.75 10.51 8.75
C LEU A 331 23.81 11.53 8.09
N GLU A 332 24.20 12.82 8.05
CA GLU A 332 23.46 13.89 7.36
C GLU A 332 23.27 13.61 5.87
N GLU A 333 24.34 13.16 5.21
CA GLU A 333 24.24 12.75 3.80
C GLU A 333 23.30 11.54 3.64
N GLY A 334 23.36 10.60 4.58
CA GLY A 334 22.44 9.45 4.63
C GLY A 334 20.98 9.87 4.77
N ILE A 335 20.69 10.84 5.64
CA ILE A 335 19.34 11.41 5.81
C ILE A 335 18.86 12.08 4.52
N ALA A 336 19.72 12.88 3.87
CA ALA A 336 19.37 13.53 2.61
C ALA A 336 19.06 12.50 1.51
N ILE A 337 19.86 11.44 1.39
CA ILE A 337 19.63 10.35 0.45
C ILE A 337 18.33 9.61 0.77
N SER A 338 18.03 9.35 2.04
CA SER A 338 16.79 8.71 2.48
C SER A 338 15.57 9.56 2.07
N ASN A 339 15.61 10.86 2.32
CA ASN A 339 14.55 11.77 1.93
C ASN A 339 14.36 11.85 0.41
N ASP A 340 15.45 11.90 -0.37
CA ASP A 340 15.38 11.90 -1.84
C ASP A 340 14.89 10.56 -2.41
N PHE A 341 15.23 9.45 -1.78
CA PHE A 341 14.79 8.12 -2.18
C PHE A 341 13.30 7.89 -1.88
N ALA A 342 12.80 8.45 -0.78
CA ALA A 342 11.43 8.29 -0.27
C ALA A 342 10.99 6.81 -0.24
N PRO A 343 11.64 5.98 0.61
CA PRO A 343 11.42 4.54 0.62
C PRO A 343 10.01 4.15 1.07
N GLU A 344 9.53 3.00 0.63
CA GLU A 344 8.35 2.35 1.19
C GLU A 344 8.55 2.06 2.68
N HIS A 345 9.61 1.30 3.01
CA HIS A 345 10.02 1.01 4.37
C HIS A 345 11.37 1.66 4.66
N LEU A 346 11.42 2.51 5.68
CA LEU A 346 12.65 3.08 6.20
C LEU A 346 12.94 2.46 7.57
N SER A 347 14.05 1.74 7.69
CA SER A 347 14.57 1.30 9.00
C SER A 347 15.69 2.24 9.44
N LEU A 348 15.54 2.84 10.63
CA LEU A 348 16.52 3.73 11.26
C LEU A 348 17.16 3.00 12.43
N VAL A 349 18.43 2.61 12.27
CA VAL A 349 19.19 1.90 13.30
C VAL A 349 20.44 2.73 13.64
N VAL A 350 20.22 3.78 14.43
CA VAL A 350 21.22 4.80 14.76
C VAL A 350 21.21 5.07 16.26
N GLU A 351 22.32 5.56 16.81
CA GLU A 351 22.42 5.83 18.24
C GLU A 351 21.42 6.88 18.75
N ASN A 352 21.15 7.92 17.95
CA ASN A 352 20.19 9.00 18.32
C ASN A 352 19.01 8.99 17.33
N GLU A 353 18.07 8.07 17.54
CA GLU A 353 16.91 7.86 16.68
C GLU A 353 15.99 9.06 16.57
N ASP A 354 15.70 9.74 17.71
CA ASP A 354 14.78 10.88 17.76
C ASP A 354 15.32 12.07 16.95
N ALA A 355 16.61 12.35 17.06
CA ALA A 355 17.24 13.43 16.31
C ALA A 355 17.26 13.17 14.79
N VAL A 356 17.39 11.90 14.38
CA VAL A 356 17.32 11.52 12.96
C VAL A 356 15.89 11.53 12.50
N LEU A 357 14.95 10.96 13.26
CA LEU A 357 13.52 10.92 12.94
C LEU A 357 12.95 12.31 12.65
N ALA A 358 13.32 13.30 13.46
CA ALA A 358 12.88 14.69 13.28
C ALA A 358 13.29 15.31 11.92
N ARG A 359 14.23 14.69 11.22
CA ARG A 359 14.78 15.14 9.92
C ARG A 359 14.34 14.29 8.73
N ILE A 360 13.62 13.19 9.00
CA ILE A 360 13.02 12.37 7.94
C ILE A 360 11.72 13.02 7.49
N LEU A 361 11.64 13.33 6.20
CA LEU A 361 10.50 14.05 5.61
C LEU A 361 9.63 13.15 4.74
N THR A 362 10.19 12.06 4.21
CA THR A 362 9.54 11.21 3.23
C THR A 362 9.85 9.74 3.51
N ALA A 363 8.83 8.96 3.79
CA ALA A 363 8.87 7.50 3.87
C ALA A 363 7.43 6.97 3.91
N GLY A 364 7.20 5.77 3.43
CA GLY A 364 5.91 5.11 3.59
C GLY A 364 5.66 4.70 5.04
N ALA A 365 6.63 4.01 5.65
CA ALA A 365 6.67 3.67 7.07
C ALA A 365 8.10 3.80 7.61
N ILE A 366 8.23 4.12 8.91
CA ILE A 366 9.52 4.23 9.59
C ILE A 366 9.56 3.24 10.75
N TYR A 367 10.62 2.44 10.80
CA TYR A 367 10.91 1.47 11.85
C TYR A 367 12.11 1.98 12.66
N LEU A 368 11.92 2.20 13.95
CA LEU A 368 12.92 2.82 14.83
C LEU A 368 13.61 1.77 15.68
N GLY A 369 14.93 1.76 15.63
CA GLY A 369 15.78 0.96 16.48
C GLY A 369 15.98 -0.48 16.02
N ALA A 370 16.91 -1.14 16.70
CA ALA A 370 17.37 -2.47 16.36
C ALA A 370 16.31 -3.56 16.54
N ASP A 371 15.33 -3.35 17.42
CA ASP A 371 14.28 -4.32 17.78
C ASP A 371 12.98 -4.14 16.98
N SER A 372 13.01 -3.33 15.91
CA SER A 372 11.83 -3.01 15.07
C SER A 372 11.97 -3.59 13.66
N PRO A 373 11.87 -4.90 13.48
CA PRO A 373 11.96 -5.53 12.16
C PRO A 373 10.74 -5.15 11.30
N VAL A 374 10.92 -4.97 9.99
CA VAL A 374 9.85 -4.61 9.05
C VAL A 374 8.70 -5.61 9.09
N ALA A 375 8.98 -6.91 9.29
CA ALA A 375 7.96 -7.96 9.40
C ALA A 375 6.91 -7.71 10.50
N VAL A 376 7.26 -7.00 11.57
CA VAL A 376 6.27 -6.62 12.62
C VAL A 376 5.27 -5.62 12.06
N GLY A 377 5.71 -4.67 11.25
CA GLY A 377 4.83 -3.73 10.55
C GLY A 377 3.93 -4.44 9.55
N ASP A 378 4.49 -5.35 8.77
CA ASP A 378 3.73 -6.08 7.74
C ASP A 378 2.62 -6.97 8.30
N PHE A 379 2.79 -7.50 9.52
CA PHE A 379 1.87 -8.52 10.02
C PHE A 379 1.11 -8.15 11.29
N LEU A 380 1.65 -7.30 12.18
CA LEU A 380 1.13 -7.21 13.53
C LEU A 380 1.01 -5.82 14.13
N ALA A 381 1.88 -4.87 13.80
CA ALA A 381 1.99 -3.58 14.52
C ALA A 381 0.74 -2.71 14.47
N GLY A 382 -0.07 -2.83 13.42
CA GLY A 382 -1.33 -2.10 13.26
C GLY A 382 -1.37 -1.08 12.13
N PRO A 383 -0.32 -0.26 11.85
CA PRO A 383 -0.25 0.51 10.61
C PRO A 383 -0.37 -0.37 9.38
N SER A 384 -1.00 0.13 8.31
CA SER A 384 -1.11 -0.65 7.06
C SER A 384 0.23 -0.74 6.34
N HIS A 385 0.51 -1.91 5.78
CA HIS A 385 1.65 -2.14 4.89
C HIS A 385 1.36 -1.75 3.42
N THR A 386 0.17 -1.23 3.11
CA THR A 386 -0.11 -0.66 1.78
C THR A 386 0.47 0.74 1.74
N LEU A 387 1.68 0.86 1.25
CA LEU A 387 2.54 2.02 1.36
C LEU A 387 2.93 2.57 -0.03
N PRO A 388 3.29 3.85 -0.13
CA PRO A 388 3.82 4.42 -1.37
C PRO A 388 5.22 3.88 -1.66
N THR A 389 5.48 3.48 -2.90
CA THR A 389 6.74 2.91 -3.40
C THR A 389 7.31 3.74 -4.55
N GLY A 390 8.53 3.46 -4.98
CA GLY A 390 9.11 4.08 -6.18
C GLY A 390 9.32 5.59 -6.09
N GLY A 391 9.46 6.15 -4.89
CA GLY A 391 9.53 7.58 -4.67
C GLY A 391 8.15 8.25 -4.53
N ALA A 392 7.05 7.49 -4.57
CA ALA A 392 5.71 8.05 -4.39
C ALA A 392 5.49 8.66 -3.00
N GLY A 393 6.32 8.32 -2.00
CA GLY A 393 6.32 8.93 -0.66
C GLY A 393 6.49 10.44 -0.65
N HIS A 394 6.97 11.06 -1.75
CA HIS A 394 6.99 12.51 -1.91
C HIS A 394 5.59 13.13 -2.09
N SER A 395 4.59 12.36 -2.51
CA SER A 395 3.27 12.86 -2.90
C SER A 395 2.11 12.11 -2.28
N PHE A 396 2.35 10.90 -1.80
CA PHE A 396 1.34 10.01 -1.26
C PHE A 396 1.73 9.48 0.12
N SER A 397 0.73 9.25 0.96
CA SER A 397 0.88 8.55 2.24
C SER A 397 0.40 7.11 2.13
N GLY A 398 0.81 6.25 3.05
CA GLY A 398 0.28 4.91 3.19
C GLY A 398 -1.23 4.89 3.51
N LEU A 399 -1.84 3.72 3.38
CA LEU A 399 -3.26 3.53 3.64
C LEU A 399 -3.60 3.82 5.11
N ARG A 400 -4.68 4.61 5.31
CA ARG A 400 -5.18 5.03 6.62
C ARG A 400 -6.70 4.94 6.69
N ALA A 401 -7.26 4.88 7.90
CA ALA A 401 -8.70 4.77 8.11
C ALA A 401 -9.51 5.98 7.62
N ASP A 402 -8.93 7.19 7.66
CA ASP A 402 -9.59 8.40 7.14
C ASP A 402 -9.79 8.38 5.61
N GLN A 403 -9.06 7.53 4.88
CA GLN A 403 -9.27 7.33 3.44
C GLN A 403 -10.57 6.56 3.12
N PHE A 404 -11.15 5.88 4.11
CA PHE A 404 -12.46 5.22 4.00
C PHE A 404 -13.63 6.13 4.36
N GLN A 405 -13.36 7.40 4.67
CA GLN A 405 -14.34 8.42 4.99
C GLN A 405 -14.46 9.47 3.88
N ARG A 406 -15.67 9.98 3.68
CA ARG A 406 -15.92 11.18 2.86
C ARG A 406 -16.04 12.38 3.77
N ARG A 407 -15.40 13.46 3.38
CA ARG A 407 -15.52 14.76 4.02
C ARG A 407 -16.60 15.58 3.35
N THR A 408 -17.50 16.17 4.14
CA THR A 408 -18.51 17.14 3.67
C THR A 408 -18.38 18.41 4.49
N SER A 409 -18.23 19.55 3.84
CA SER A 409 -18.24 20.86 4.49
C SER A 409 -19.68 21.24 4.88
N ILE A 410 -19.84 21.81 6.06
CA ILE A 410 -21.11 22.32 6.58
C ILE A 410 -20.99 23.81 6.77
N VAL A 411 -21.97 24.55 6.26
CA VAL A 411 -22.12 26.00 6.51
C VAL A 411 -23.56 26.25 6.95
N LYS A 412 -23.71 26.91 8.10
CA LYS A 412 -25.02 27.36 8.61
C LYS A 412 -24.90 28.83 9.01
N MET A 413 -25.73 29.67 8.43
CA MET A 413 -25.79 31.10 8.72
C MET A 413 -27.11 31.48 9.41
N ASP A 414 -27.06 32.44 10.27
CA ASP A 414 -28.23 33.20 10.74
C ASP A 414 -28.29 34.55 10.02
N LYS A 415 -29.38 35.32 10.22
CA LYS A 415 -29.58 36.61 9.58
C LYS A 415 -28.48 37.62 9.96
N ALA A 416 -27.93 37.57 11.15
CA ALA A 416 -26.87 38.47 11.59
C ALA A 416 -25.56 38.18 10.83
N ALA A 417 -25.21 36.90 10.66
CA ALA A 417 -24.06 36.49 9.87
C ALA A 417 -24.22 36.85 8.39
N VAL A 418 -25.42 36.63 7.80
CA VAL A 418 -25.72 37.01 6.42
C VAL A 418 -25.52 38.54 6.25
N LYS A 419 -26.06 39.38 7.18
CA LYS A 419 -25.91 40.83 7.12
C LYS A 419 -24.44 41.26 7.16
N LYS A 420 -23.63 40.66 8.02
CA LYS A 420 -22.17 40.95 8.10
C LYS A 420 -21.42 40.57 6.83
N SER A 421 -21.86 39.53 6.14
CA SER A 421 -21.19 39.00 4.95
C SER A 421 -21.61 39.70 3.65
N LEU A 422 -22.70 40.46 3.66
CA LEU A 422 -23.37 40.97 2.44
C LEU A 422 -22.41 41.77 1.56
N SER A 423 -21.75 42.78 2.11
CA SER A 423 -20.86 43.66 1.32
C SER A 423 -19.72 42.93 0.63
N VAL A 424 -19.19 41.89 1.27
CA VAL A 424 -18.11 41.07 0.69
C VAL A 424 -18.66 40.20 -0.44
N ILE A 425 -19.84 39.62 -0.26
CA ILE A 425 -20.48 38.78 -1.29
C ILE A 425 -20.90 39.61 -2.50
N GLU A 426 -21.44 40.82 -2.29
CA GLU A 426 -21.80 41.73 -3.36
C GLU A 426 -20.60 42.18 -4.18
N GLU A 427 -19.47 42.48 -3.53
CA GLU A 427 -18.26 42.88 -4.24
C GLU A 427 -17.67 41.73 -5.06
N PHE A 428 -17.60 40.49 -4.51
CA PHE A 428 -17.19 39.35 -5.31
C PHE A 428 -18.15 39.03 -6.45
N ALA A 429 -19.45 39.12 -6.21
CA ALA A 429 -20.46 38.95 -7.26
C ALA A 429 -20.28 39.96 -8.40
N ARG A 430 -19.95 41.21 -8.08
CA ARG A 430 -19.66 42.28 -9.05
C ARG A 430 -18.36 41.97 -9.82
N LEU A 431 -17.29 41.61 -9.13
CA LEU A 431 -15.97 41.32 -9.74
C LEU A 431 -16.01 40.11 -10.69
N GLU A 432 -16.77 39.09 -10.32
CA GLU A 432 -16.88 37.83 -11.08
C GLU A 432 -18.05 37.81 -12.08
N GLY A 433 -18.87 38.88 -12.11
CA GLY A 433 -20.08 38.95 -12.98
C GLY A 433 -21.15 37.94 -12.56
N LEU A 434 -21.25 37.62 -11.26
CA LEU A 434 -22.16 36.62 -10.70
C LEU A 434 -23.32 37.26 -9.94
N ASP A 435 -24.14 38.08 -10.62
CA ASP A 435 -25.23 38.86 -10.02
C ASP A 435 -26.23 38.02 -9.22
N ALA A 436 -26.50 36.80 -9.67
CA ALA A 436 -27.38 35.88 -8.97
C ALA A 436 -26.83 35.46 -7.59
N HIS A 437 -25.50 35.38 -7.39
CA HIS A 437 -24.89 35.08 -6.09
C HIS A 437 -25.13 36.23 -5.10
N GLY A 438 -24.88 37.47 -5.50
CA GLY A 438 -25.18 38.65 -4.71
C GLY A 438 -26.67 38.73 -4.34
N LYS A 439 -27.55 38.62 -5.34
CA LYS A 439 -29.00 38.67 -5.16
C LYS A 439 -29.52 37.55 -4.27
N SER A 440 -28.98 36.35 -4.37
CA SER A 440 -29.38 35.23 -3.52
C SER A 440 -29.10 35.48 -2.02
N THR A 441 -28.06 36.25 -1.71
CA THR A 441 -27.73 36.63 -0.32
C THR A 441 -28.59 37.78 0.16
N PHE A 442 -28.77 38.83 -0.67
CA PHE A 442 -29.55 40.01 -0.37
C PHE A 442 -31.02 39.69 -0.04
N ILE A 443 -31.69 38.87 -0.85
CA ILE A 443 -33.11 38.51 -0.67
C ILE A 443 -33.43 37.85 0.68
N ARG A 444 -32.41 37.24 1.34
CA ARG A 444 -32.57 36.65 2.67
C ARG A 444 -32.65 37.66 3.80
N LEU A 445 -32.38 38.93 3.52
CA LEU A 445 -32.48 40.05 4.46
C LEU A 445 -33.77 40.85 4.27
N GLU A 446 -34.46 40.68 3.15
CA GLU A 446 -35.71 41.39 2.83
C GLU A 446 -36.96 40.89 3.58
N ARG A 447 -36.86 39.78 4.36
CA ARG A 447 -37.97 39.18 5.13
C ARG A 447 -37.72 39.13 6.63
#